data_a58e193b4cc80ffbfa61e74830dd62d2
#
_entry.id   a58e193b4cc80ffbfa61e74830dd62d2
#
_cell.length_a   1.000
_cell.length_b   1.000
_cell.length_c   1.000
_cell.angle_alpha   90.00
_cell.angle_beta   90.00
_cell.angle_gamma   90.00
#
_symmetry.space_group_name_H-M   'P 1'
#
loop_
_entity.id
_entity.type
_entity.pdbx_description
1 polymer ?
#
loop_
_entity_poly.entity_id
_entity_poly.type
_entity_poly.pdbx_seq_one_letter_code
_entity_poly.pdbx_strand_id
1 'polypeptide(L)'
;QGAESETIYAFTIRNKGVDKVAATDYKVKLLDAAGSVLAEMDGVEIGTMQSIVFDMKFTSSESGDIKIHAEIEYAGDDDKTNNSSEELSVSVLEEGSQFISIGDHDEEISVLPVSFMTGESIGETIYYKDEVGLKSGTLQMISYRFSSVGTSYSNIPVKIWVGETELEDLSETSIPADEMTLVFDGTASVTPGDEEWIFQLTTPYSYKGGNLVILILKGNPGSTSYDISFKGTYGFYDSDPQRSRFYSAFDDSEVLDPNAVPIGYSGSTMWPDVKMLFTDASSGITKVVDDLSVRIYP
;
A
#
# COMPACT_ATOMS: atom_id res chain seq x y z
N GLN A 1 -4.10 3.82 10.03
CA GLN A 1 -4.22 3.51 11.46
C GLN A 1 -5.43 2.60 11.67
N GLY A 2 -5.35 1.56 12.52
CA GLY A 2 -6.53 0.79 12.97
C GLY A 2 -7.24 1.52 14.11
N ALA A 3 -8.58 1.44 14.15
CA ALA A 3 -9.31 1.87 15.34
C ALA A 3 -8.85 1.07 16.57
N GLU A 4 -8.89 1.69 17.75
CA GLU A 4 -8.35 1.15 19.00
C GLU A 4 -6.84 0.78 18.98
N SER A 5 -6.12 1.13 17.91
CA SER A 5 -4.66 0.93 17.80
C SER A 5 -3.91 2.22 18.11
N GLU A 6 -2.91 2.15 19.01
CA GLU A 6 -2.00 3.28 19.27
C GLU A 6 -1.09 3.48 18.06
N THR A 7 -1.07 4.69 17.53
CA THR A 7 -0.20 5.10 16.43
C THR A 7 0.67 6.26 16.88
N ILE A 8 1.93 6.25 16.46
CA ILE A 8 2.90 7.31 16.76
C ILE A 8 2.96 8.25 15.56
N TYR A 9 2.78 9.55 15.82
CA TYR A 9 2.96 10.63 14.87
C TYR A 9 4.18 11.44 15.26
N ALA A 10 5.19 11.45 14.39
CA ALA A 10 6.44 12.15 14.62
C ALA A 10 6.37 13.58 14.06
N PHE A 11 6.68 14.59 14.88
CA PHE A 11 6.74 15.99 14.49
C PHE A 11 8.10 16.57 14.77
N THR A 12 8.67 17.27 13.80
CA THR A 12 9.94 17.97 13.97
C THR A 12 9.70 19.44 14.27
N ILE A 13 10.15 19.92 15.41
CA ILE A 13 10.12 21.31 15.83
C ILE A 13 11.52 21.89 15.72
N ARG A 14 11.64 23.11 15.21
CA ARG A 14 12.91 23.81 15.07
C ARG A 14 12.85 25.19 15.75
N ASN A 15 13.77 25.42 16.67
CA ASN A 15 14.02 26.76 17.19
C ASN A 15 14.83 27.59 16.18
N LYS A 16 14.21 28.61 15.58
CA LYS A 16 14.87 29.55 14.65
C LYS A 16 15.39 30.80 15.35
N GLY A 17 15.11 30.95 16.65
CA GLY A 17 15.53 32.07 17.46
C GLY A 17 17.00 32.02 17.83
N VAL A 18 17.48 33.12 18.39
CA VAL A 18 18.86 33.30 18.86
C VAL A 18 19.07 32.80 20.27
N ASP A 19 18.00 32.59 21.02
CA ASP A 19 18.01 32.09 22.40
C ASP A 19 17.50 30.65 22.46
N LYS A 20 17.92 29.92 23.48
CA LYS A 20 17.34 28.59 23.74
C LYS A 20 15.93 28.72 24.33
N VAL A 21 15.08 27.75 24.04
CA VAL A 21 13.74 27.63 24.64
C VAL A 21 13.74 26.53 25.67
N ALA A 22 13.30 26.85 26.90
CA ALA A 22 13.27 25.86 27.96
C ALA A 22 12.07 24.91 27.81
N ALA A 23 12.21 23.69 28.33
CA ALA A 23 11.17 22.66 28.28
C ALA A 23 9.83 23.10 28.88
N THR A 24 9.87 23.99 29.87
CA THR A 24 8.67 24.50 30.57
C THR A 24 7.95 25.62 29.85
N ASP A 25 8.54 26.17 28.79
CA ASP A 25 8.04 27.39 28.14
C ASP A 25 6.99 27.11 27.06
N TYR A 26 6.90 25.86 26.62
CA TYR A 26 5.99 25.48 25.53
C TYR A 26 5.42 24.08 25.70
N LYS A 27 4.33 23.83 24.99
CA LYS A 27 3.70 22.52 24.82
C LYS A 27 3.51 22.20 23.35
N VAL A 28 3.46 20.91 23.05
CA VAL A 28 3.15 20.40 21.72
C VAL A 28 1.82 19.66 21.80
N LYS A 29 0.91 19.99 20.89
CA LYS A 29 -0.42 19.40 20.80
C LYS A 29 -0.63 18.76 19.44
N LEU A 30 -1.31 17.64 19.42
CA LEU A 30 -1.91 17.05 18.23
C LEU A 30 -3.40 17.38 18.28
N LEU A 31 -3.91 18.00 17.22
CA LEU A 31 -5.30 18.45 17.17
C LEU A 31 -6.01 17.81 15.98
N ASP A 32 -7.34 17.66 16.09
CA ASP A 32 -8.20 17.37 14.93
C ASP A 32 -8.51 18.65 14.15
N ALA A 33 -9.21 18.51 13.01
CA ALA A 33 -9.64 19.65 12.19
C ALA A 33 -10.62 20.61 12.90
N ALA A 34 -11.27 20.16 13.98
CA ALA A 34 -12.17 20.98 14.80
C ALA A 34 -11.42 21.73 15.91
N GLY A 35 -10.11 21.48 16.07
CA GLY A 35 -9.27 22.05 17.12
C GLY A 35 -9.35 21.32 18.46
N SER A 36 -9.92 20.10 18.49
CA SER A 36 -9.92 19.28 19.70
C SER A 36 -8.56 18.66 19.93
N VAL A 37 -8.05 18.69 21.17
CA VAL A 37 -6.77 18.11 21.53
C VAL A 37 -6.88 16.59 21.56
N LEU A 38 -6.14 15.91 20.68
CA LEU A 38 -6.06 14.46 20.60
C LEU A 38 -4.92 13.91 21.50
N ALA A 39 -3.80 14.63 21.55
CA ALA A 39 -2.67 14.33 22.42
C ALA A 39 -1.92 15.62 22.78
N GLU A 40 -1.24 15.63 23.93
CA GLU A 40 -0.42 16.74 24.39
C GLU A 40 0.87 16.21 25.02
N MET A 41 1.99 16.90 24.76
CA MET A 41 3.28 16.63 25.37
C MET A 41 3.90 17.93 25.90
N ASP A 42 4.61 17.84 27.01
CA ASP A 42 5.44 18.94 27.50
C ASP A 42 6.64 19.16 26.57
N GLY A 43 7.11 20.40 26.50
CA GLY A 43 8.28 20.75 25.74
C GLY A 43 9.55 20.05 26.21
N VAL A 44 10.58 20.11 25.39
CA VAL A 44 11.96 19.71 25.70
C VAL A 44 12.87 20.91 25.43
N GLU A 45 13.96 21.10 26.17
CA GLU A 45 14.87 22.21 25.89
C GLU A 45 15.41 22.15 24.48
N ILE A 46 15.22 23.20 23.68
CA ILE A 46 15.71 23.31 22.30
C ILE A 46 16.71 24.46 22.23
N GLY A 47 17.96 24.13 21.91
CA GLY A 47 19.01 25.10 21.69
C GLY A 47 18.77 25.96 20.44
N THR A 48 19.51 27.07 20.32
CA THR A 48 19.49 27.96 19.18
C THR A 48 19.71 27.21 17.87
N MET A 49 18.83 27.39 16.89
CA MET A 49 18.88 26.77 15.55
C MET A 49 18.83 25.24 15.55
N GLN A 50 18.47 24.63 16.68
CA GLN A 50 18.32 23.17 16.78
C GLN A 50 16.91 22.72 16.45
N SER A 51 16.80 21.43 16.10
CA SER A 51 15.54 20.74 15.87
C SER A 51 15.42 19.55 16.82
N ILE A 52 14.19 19.23 17.19
CA ILE A 52 13.85 18.05 17.99
C ILE A 52 12.61 17.37 17.41
N VAL A 53 12.56 16.05 17.55
CA VAL A 53 11.40 15.24 17.11
C VAL A 53 10.55 14.91 18.34
N PHE A 54 9.25 15.09 18.22
CA PHE A 54 8.25 14.68 19.19
C PHE A 54 7.45 13.51 18.64
N ASP A 55 7.46 12.39 19.35
CA ASP A 55 6.69 11.19 19.02
C ASP A 55 5.37 11.22 19.81
N MET A 56 4.32 11.72 19.18
CA MET A 56 3.01 11.85 19.80
C MET A 56 2.16 10.62 19.54
N LYS A 57 1.63 10.04 20.61
CA LYS A 57 0.79 8.84 20.58
C LYS A 57 -0.68 9.22 20.53
N PHE A 58 -1.42 8.63 19.62
CA PHE A 58 -2.85 8.82 19.50
C PHE A 58 -3.55 7.51 19.16
N THR A 59 -4.68 7.26 19.80
CA THR A 59 -5.58 6.13 19.53
C THR A 59 -6.94 6.68 19.13
N SER A 60 -7.42 6.37 17.92
CA SER A 60 -8.79 6.70 17.52
C SER A 60 -9.74 5.61 17.96
N SER A 61 -10.86 6.01 18.55
CA SER A 61 -11.95 5.08 18.90
C SER A 61 -12.95 4.86 17.77
N GLU A 62 -12.86 5.66 16.70
CA GLU A 62 -13.80 5.61 15.57
C GLU A 62 -13.02 5.41 14.27
N SER A 63 -13.56 4.59 13.37
CA SER A 63 -13.07 4.45 12.01
C SER A 63 -13.58 5.60 11.12
N GLY A 64 -12.84 5.86 10.04
CA GLY A 64 -13.16 6.91 9.08
C GLY A 64 -11.97 7.83 8.80
N ASP A 65 -12.17 8.79 7.91
CA ASP A 65 -11.14 9.78 7.60
C ASP A 65 -11.13 10.90 8.63
N ILE A 66 -9.98 11.11 9.24
CA ILE A 66 -9.72 12.22 10.15
C ILE A 66 -8.62 13.11 9.59
N LYS A 67 -8.66 14.38 9.93
CA LYS A 67 -7.56 15.31 9.68
C LYS A 67 -6.95 15.72 10.98
N ILE A 68 -5.63 15.68 11.04
CA ILE A 68 -4.85 16.03 12.23
C ILE A 68 -3.76 17.02 11.86
N HIS A 69 -3.36 17.83 12.81
CA HIS A 69 -2.20 18.71 12.69
C HIS A 69 -1.51 18.87 14.04
N ALA A 70 -0.24 19.22 14.04
CA ALA A 70 0.48 19.57 15.25
C ALA A 70 0.43 21.08 15.48
N GLU A 71 0.39 21.50 16.75
CA GLU A 71 0.47 22.89 17.16
C GLU A 71 1.44 23.05 18.33
N ILE A 72 2.22 24.13 18.31
CA ILE A 72 3.06 24.55 19.43
C ILE A 72 2.36 25.69 20.17
N GLU A 73 2.17 25.52 21.47
CA GLU A 73 1.73 26.59 22.35
C GLU A 73 2.93 27.19 23.07
N TYR A 74 3.46 28.29 22.54
CA TYR A 74 4.60 29.03 23.10
C TYR A 74 4.28 30.51 23.17
N ALA A 75 4.19 31.07 24.40
CA ALA A 75 3.85 32.46 24.61
C ALA A 75 4.95 33.45 24.15
N GLY A 76 6.19 33.01 24.17
CA GLY A 76 7.37 33.81 23.82
C GLY A 76 7.73 33.76 22.32
N ASP A 77 6.89 33.18 21.48
CA ASP A 77 7.12 33.13 20.04
C ASP A 77 6.73 34.46 19.37
N ASP A 78 7.67 35.02 18.63
CA ASP A 78 7.51 36.27 17.91
C ASP A 78 6.73 36.07 16.59
N ASP A 79 6.73 34.85 16.02
CA ASP A 79 6.03 34.50 14.79
C ASP A 79 5.10 33.29 14.99
N LYS A 80 3.91 33.56 15.44
CA LYS A 80 2.89 32.53 15.69
C LYS A 80 2.25 31.95 14.42
N THR A 81 2.59 32.46 13.23
CA THR A 81 2.02 31.98 11.96
C THR A 81 2.59 30.65 11.53
N ASN A 82 3.68 30.21 12.13
CA ASN A 82 4.36 28.95 11.86
C ASN A 82 4.25 27.92 12.99
N ASN A 83 3.38 28.17 13.97
CA ASN A 83 3.19 27.29 15.14
C ASN A 83 2.30 26.10 14.86
N SER A 84 1.64 26.04 13.72
CA SER A 84 0.82 24.92 13.28
C SER A 84 1.43 24.27 12.06
N SER A 85 1.35 22.95 11.99
CA SER A 85 1.71 22.18 10.79
C SER A 85 0.62 22.27 9.73
N GLU A 86 0.93 21.76 8.53
CA GLU A 86 -0.10 21.39 7.56
C GLU A 86 -0.97 20.27 8.12
N GLU A 87 -2.21 20.18 7.63
CA GLU A 87 -3.11 19.07 7.96
C GLU A 87 -2.66 17.78 7.31
N LEU A 88 -2.62 16.70 8.08
CA LEU A 88 -2.44 15.34 7.61
C LEU A 88 -3.80 14.63 7.59
N SER A 89 -4.19 14.09 6.43
CA SER A 89 -5.35 13.21 6.31
C SER A 89 -4.96 11.78 6.72
N VAL A 90 -5.68 11.22 7.67
CA VAL A 90 -5.45 9.87 8.20
C VAL A 90 -6.72 9.06 8.05
N SER A 91 -6.64 7.95 7.32
CA SER A 91 -7.73 6.97 7.31
C SER A 91 -7.58 6.02 8.50
N VAL A 92 -8.56 6.02 9.37
CA VAL A 92 -8.66 5.10 10.50
C VAL A 92 -9.51 3.92 10.06
N LEU A 93 -8.92 2.75 10.01
CA LEU A 93 -9.58 1.51 9.62
C LEU A 93 -10.45 0.99 10.77
N GLU A 94 -11.47 0.21 10.45
CA GLU A 94 -12.26 -0.52 11.44
C GLU A 94 -11.37 -1.44 12.29
N GLU A 95 -11.79 -1.71 13.53
CA GLU A 95 -11.09 -2.64 14.41
C GLU A 95 -10.92 -4.02 13.73
N GLY A 96 -9.75 -4.62 13.86
CA GLY A 96 -9.42 -5.87 13.19
C GLY A 96 -9.02 -5.70 11.71
N SER A 97 -9.00 -4.47 11.19
CA SER A 97 -8.50 -4.20 9.83
C SER A 97 -6.99 -3.99 9.84
N GLN A 98 -6.32 -4.56 8.83
CA GLN A 98 -4.88 -4.48 8.69
C GLN A 98 -4.47 -4.35 7.23
N PHE A 99 -3.54 -3.42 6.92
CA PHE A 99 -2.82 -3.41 5.66
C PHE A 99 -1.64 -4.37 5.73
N ILE A 100 -1.52 -5.21 4.70
CA ILE A 100 -0.35 -6.05 4.46
C ILE A 100 0.31 -5.54 3.18
N SER A 101 1.60 -5.22 3.25
CA SER A 101 2.41 -4.87 2.09
C SER A 101 3.49 -5.92 1.91
N ILE A 102 3.65 -6.43 0.69
CA ILE A 102 4.65 -7.43 0.32
C ILE A 102 5.43 -6.89 -0.85
N GLY A 103 6.75 -6.88 -0.74
CA GLY A 103 7.73 -6.36 -1.69
C GLY A 103 8.52 -5.19 -1.12
N ASP A 104 9.64 -4.87 -1.75
CA ASP A 104 10.58 -3.81 -1.33
C ASP A 104 10.45 -2.51 -2.15
N HIS A 105 9.66 -2.52 -3.23
CA HIS A 105 9.34 -1.38 -4.09
C HIS A 105 10.53 -0.77 -4.87
N ASP A 106 11.63 -1.48 -5.02
CA ASP A 106 12.84 -0.90 -5.58
C ASP A 106 12.91 -1.00 -7.11
N GLU A 107 12.28 -2.04 -7.70
CA GLU A 107 12.41 -2.33 -9.12
C GLU A 107 11.13 -1.97 -9.91
N GLU A 108 11.28 -1.84 -11.23
CA GLU A 108 10.17 -1.63 -12.15
C GLU A 108 9.93 -2.86 -13.01
N ILE A 109 8.69 -3.34 -13.05
CA ILE A 109 8.25 -4.51 -13.79
C ILE A 109 7.17 -4.09 -14.79
N SER A 110 7.36 -4.40 -16.07
CA SER A 110 6.41 -4.01 -17.14
C SER A 110 5.46 -5.14 -17.56
N VAL A 111 5.62 -6.33 -17.00
CA VAL A 111 4.87 -7.54 -17.40
C VAL A 111 3.97 -8.10 -16.30
N LEU A 112 4.21 -7.74 -15.05
CA LEU A 112 3.45 -8.15 -13.86
C LEU A 112 3.00 -6.91 -13.08
N PRO A 113 1.82 -6.92 -12.44
CA PRO A 113 0.81 -7.99 -12.44
C PRO A 113 0.11 -8.17 -13.79
N VAL A 114 0.22 -7.20 -14.69
CA VAL A 114 -0.26 -7.21 -16.07
C VAL A 114 0.64 -6.35 -16.95
N SER A 115 0.57 -6.55 -18.28
CA SER A 115 1.33 -5.75 -19.24
C SER A 115 0.44 -4.75 -19.99
N PHE A 116 0.91 -3.52 -20.12
CA PHE A 116 0.32 -2.49 -20.99
C PHE A 116 0.99 -2.43 -22.37
N MET A 117 2.04 -3.19 -22.58
CA MET A 117 2.75 -3.28 -23.85
C MET A 117 1.97 -4.10 -24.91
N THR A 118 0.91 -4.78 -24.48
CA THR A 118 0.08 -5.65 -25.33
C THR A 118 -1.41 -5.40 -25.08
N GLY A 119 -2.28 -5.93 -25.96
CA GLY A 119 -3.72 -5.84 -25.82
C GLY A 119 -4.21 -6.52 -24.53
N GLU A 120 -4.43 -7.82 -24.57
CA GLU A 120 -4.72 -8.58 -23.34
C GLU A 120 -3.44 -9.07 -22.68
N SER A 121 -3.48 -9.20 -21.34
CA SER A 121 -2.42 -9.82 -20.57
C SER A 121 -2.96 -10.45 -19.30
N ILE A 122 -2.30 -11.51 -18.87
CA ILE A 122 -2.63 -12.24 -17.66
C ILE A 122 -1.37 -12.42 -16.83
N GLY A 123 -1.48 -12.20 -15.50
CA GLY A 123 -0.42 -12.44 -14.54
C GLY A 123 -0.97 -13.21 -13.36
N GLU A 124 -0.17 -14.14 -12.87
CA GLU A 124 -0.44 -14.97 -11.71
C GLU A 124 0.76 -14.89 -10.77
N THR A 125 0.52 -14.67 -9.48
CA THR A 125 1.58 -14.52 -8.47
C THR A 125 1.18 -15.19 -7.17
N ILE A 126 2.10 -15.95 -6.58
CA ILE A 126 2.00 -16.49 -5.22
C ILE A 126 2.67 -15.53 -4.23
N TYR A 127 1.93 -15.14 -3.20
CA TYR A 127 2.43 -14.45 -2.02
C TYR A 127 2.44 -15.43 -0.85
N TYR A 128 3.61 -15.70 -0.29
CA TYR A 128 3.78 -16.75 0.70
C TYR A 128 3.07 -16.40 2.00
N LYS A 129 2.51 -17.41 2.66
CA LYS A 129 1.81 -17.25 3.94
C LYS A 129 2.62 -16.52 5.01
N ASP A 130 3.95 -16.74 5.01
CA ASP A 130 4.84 -16.08 5.98
C ASP A 130 5.02 -14.58 5.66
N GLU A 131 4.88 -14.16 4.40
CA GLU A 131 4.88 -12.76 3.98
C GLU A 131 3.53 -12.10 4.28
N VAL A 132 2.43 -12.81 4.05
CA VAL A 132 1.08 -12.35 4.44
C VAL A 132 0.99 -12.20 5.95
N GLY A 133 1.57 -13.13 6.73
CA GLY A 133 1.70 -13.04 8.18
C GLY A 133 0.39 -13.15 8.96
N LEU A 134 -0.71 -13.51 8.31
CA LEU A 134 -2.02 -13.70 8.91
C LEU A 134 -2.37 -15.19 9.01
N LYS A 135 -3.11 -15.57 10.05
CA LYS A 135 -3.73 -16.90 10.17
C LYS A 135 -5.07 -16.97 9.47
N SER A 136 -5.77 -15.85 9.41
CA SER A 136 -7.05 -15.70 8.71
C SER A 136 -7.40 -14.24 8.59
N GLY A 137 -8.36 -13.93 7.72
CA GLY A 137 -8.91 -12.59 7.54
C GLY A 137 -9.81 -12.55 6.31
N THR A 138 -10.47 -11.42 6.11
CA THR A 138 -11.28 -11.17 4.92
C THR A 138 -10.58 -10.11 4.06
N LEU A 139 -10.05 -10.50 2.90
CA LEU A 139 -9.41 -9.60 1.96
C LEU A 139 -10.49 -8.73 1.29
N GLN A 140 -10.35 -7.41 1.39
CA GLN A 140 -11.30 -6.42 0.91
C GLN A 140 -10.77 -5.57 -0.26
N MET A 141 -9.43 -5.40 -0.33
CA MET A 141 -8.80 -4.54 -1.32
C MET A 141 -7.44 -5.09 -1.72
N ILE A 142 -7.11 -4.93 -2.99
CA ILE A 142 -5.78 -5.19 -3.55
C ILE A 142 -5.31 -3.91 -4.23
N SER A 143 -4.06 -3.53 -4.02
CA SER A 143 -3.45 -2.37 -4.67
C SER A 143 -2.04 -2.72 -5.15
N TYR A 144 -1.67 -2.19 -6.31
CA TYR A 144 -0.34 -2.27 -6.90
C TYR A 144 0.21 -0.87 -7.11
N ARG A 145 1.44 -0.62 -6.68
CA ARG A 145 2.11 0.65 -7.02
C ARG A 145 2.55 0.62 -8.47
N PHE A 146 2.36 1.73 -9.16
CA PHE A 146 2.77 1.85 -10.57
C PHE A 146 3.36 3.23 -10.86
N SER A 147 4.03 3.30 -12.01
CA SER A 147 4.52 4.54 -12.61
C SER A 147 3.93 4.67 -14.01
N SER A 148 3.43 5.86 -14.36
CA SER A 148 2.99 6.18 -15.71
C SER A 148 3.54 7.53 -16.13
N VAL A 149 4.23 7.57 -17.26
CA VAL A 149 4.82 8.78 -17.83
C VAL A 149 4.00 9.26 -19.03
N GLY A 150 2.94 10.02 -18.76
CA GLY A 150 2.18 10.72 -19.81
C GLY A 150 1.07 9.94 -20.48
N THR A 151 0.89 8.64 -20.18
CA THR A 151 -0.18 7.82 -20.76
C THR A 151 -1.34 7.65 -19.79
N SER A 152 -2.56 7.89 -20.27
CA SER A 152 -3.80 7.65 -19.52
C SER A 152 -4.63 6.58 -20.21
N TYR A 153 -5.20 5.69 -19.42
CA TYR A 153 -6.20 4.72 -19.85
C TYR A 153 -7.43 4.82 -18.96
N SER A 154 -8.61 4.69 -19.58
CA SER A 154 -9.87 4.65 -18.85
C SER A 154 -10.68 3.43 -19.27
N ASN A 155 -11.48 2.91 -18.32
CA ASN A 155 -12.37 1.78 -18.56
C ASN A 155 -11.65 0.51 -19.05
N ILE A 156 -10.45 0.23 -18.56
CA ILE A 156 -9.71 -1.00 -18.86
C ILE A 156 -10.46 -2.17 -18.22
N PRO A 157 -10.91 -3.17 -19.00
CA PRO A 157 -11.52 -4.36 -18.41
C PRO A 157 -10.50 -5.11 -17.54
N VAL A 158 -10.87 -5.45 -16.32
CA VAL A 158 -10.01 -6.19 -15.39
C VAL A 158 -10.85 -7.23 -14.67
N LYS A 159 -10.31 -8.46 -14.57
CA LYS A 159 -10.82 -9.50 -13.68
C LYS A 159 -9.72 -9.97 -12.77
N ILE A 160 -10.06 -10.19 -11.49
CA ILE A 160 -9.12 -10.67 -10.48
C ILE A 160 -9.73 -11.87 -9.78
N TRP A 161 -8.95 -12.93 -9.72
CA TRP A 161 -9.27 -14.13 -8.93
C TRP A 161 -8.25 -14.26 -7.80
N VAL A 162 -8.71 -14.76 -6.68
CA VAL A 162 -7.88 -15.04 -5.51
C VAL A 162 -8.15 -16.46 -5.05
N GLY A 163 -7.08 -17.14 -4.68
CA GLY A 163 -7.12 -18.49 -4.12
C GLY A 163 -6.02 -18.70 -3.08
N GLU A 164 -6.01 -19.88 -2.50
CA GLU A 164 -4.91 -20.35 -1.65
C GLU A 164 -4.35 -21.65 -2.19
N THR A 165 -3.03 -21.83 -2.06
CA THR A 165 -2.31 -23.00 -2.61
C THR A 165 -1.21 -23.45 -1.67
N GLU A 166 -0.83 -24.74 -1.77
CA GLU A 166 0.38 -25.27 -1.15
C GLU A 166 1.62 -25.16 -2.08
N LEU A 167 1.43 -24.69 -3.32
CA LEU A 167 2.53 -24.49 -4.25
C LEU A 167 3.41 -23.31 -3.77
N GLU A 168 4.69 -23.43 -4.04
CA GLU A 168 5.67 -22.36 -3.85
C GLU A 168 6.28 -21.90 -5.17
N ASP A 169 5.99 -22.62 -6.26
CA ASP A 169 6.57 -22.43 -7.57
C ASP A 169 5.51 -22.65 -8.67
N LEU A 170 5.51 -21.78 -9.68
CA LEU A 170 4.63 -21.79 -10.84
C LEU A 170 5.36 -22.16 -12.16
N SER A 171 6.61 -22.62 -12.10
CA SER A 171 7.39 -22.93 -13.30
C SER A 171 6.76 -24.00 -14.18
N GLU A 172 6.16 -25.01 -13.58
CA GLU A 172 5.61 -26.19 -14.27
C GLU A 172 4.06 -26.15 -14.40
N THR A 173 3.39 -25.27 -13.64
CA THR A 173 1.92 -25.25 -13.58
C THR A 173 1.37 -23.85 -13.35
N SER A 174 0.10 -23.66 -13.70
CA SER A 174 -0.72 -22.52 -13.28
C SER A 174 -1.90 -23.03 -12.48
N ILE A 175 -2.52 -22.16 -11.70
CA ILE A 175 -3.75 -22.48 -10.98
C ILE A 175 -4.91 -21.93 -11.80
N PRO A 176 -5.83 -22.80 -12.31
CA PRO A 176 -6.95 -22.34 -13.12
C PRO A 176 -7.88 -21.40 -12.37
N ALA A 177 -8.42 -20.41 -13.05
CA ALA A 177 -9.34 -19.44 -12.45
C ALA A 177 -10.61 -20.07 -11.86
N ASP A 178 -11.06 -21.23 -12.40
CA ASP A 178 -12.22 -21.96 -11.89
C ASP A 178 -11.95 -22.69 -10.54
N GLU A 179 -10.67 -22.80 -10.13
CA GLU A 179 -10.26 -23.26 -8.79
C GLU A 179 -10.14 -22.11 -7.79
N MET A 180 -10.33 -20.86 -8.24
CA MET A 180 -10.21 -19.64 -7.43
C MET A 180 -11.57 -18.94 -7.26
N THR A 181 -11.58 -17.91 -6.44
CA THR A 181 -12.74 -17.01 -6.29
C THR A 181 -12.55 -15.77 -7.14
N LEU A 182 -13.52 -15.47 -8.03
CA LEU A 182 -13.57 -14.20 -8.74
C LEU A 182 -13.94 -13.09 -7.74
N VAL A 183 -12.98 -12.21 -7.43
CA VAL A 183 -13.13 -11.16 -6.42
C VAL A 183 -13.39 -9.78 -7.02
N PHE A 184 -13.01 -9.59 -8.29
CA PHE A 184 -13.26 -8.35 -9.03
C PHE A 184 -13.55 -8.67 -10.49
N ASP A 185 -14.63 -8.09 -11.03
CA ASP A 185 -14.97 -8.09 -12.46
C ASP A 185 -15.50 -6.69 -12.78
N GLY A 186 -14.69 -5.88 -13.46
CA GLY A 186 -15.03 -4.48 -13.67
C GLY A 186 -14.04 -3.77 -14.57
N THR A 187 -13.97 -2.46 -14.43
CA THR A 187 -13.02 -1.61 -15.15
C THR A 187 -12.15 -0.82 -14.19
N ALA A 188 -10.92 -0.55 -14.63
CA ALA A 188 -9.99 0.29 -13.93
C ALA A 188 -9.46 1.40 -14.85
N SER A 189 -8.82 2.42 -14.28
CA SER A 189 -8.19 3.51 -15.01
C SER A 189 -6.76 3.69 -14.54
N VAL A 190 -5.92 4.23 -15.41
CA VAL A 190 -4.55 4.66 -15.10
C VAL A 190 -4.43 6.12 -15.51
N THR A 191 -4.00 6.97 -14.60
CA THR A 191 -3.80 8.39 -14.84
C THR A 191 -2.37 8.79 -14.45
N PRO A 192 -1.64 9.58 -15.25
CA PRO A 192 -0.33 10.09 -14.86
C PRO A 192 -0.40 10.86 -13.54
N GLY A 193 0.49 10.51 -12.63
CA GLY A 193 0.53 11.09 -11.28
C GLY A 193 -0.20 10.27 -10.22
N ASP A 194 -1.03 9.29 -10.61
CA ASP A 194 -1.47 8.26 -9.67
C ASP A 194 -0.28 7.35 -9.34
N GLU A 195 -0.18 6.93 -8.10
CA GLU A 195 0.90 6.05 -7.62
C GLU A 195 0.43 4.62 -7.34
N GLU A 196 -0.88 4.42 -7.17
CA GLU A 196 -1.49 3.14 -6.83
C GLU A 196 -2.64 2.77 -7.77
N TRP A 197 -2.67 1.53 -8.22
CA TRP A 197 -3.77 0.92 -8.97
C TRP A 197 -4.60 0.08 -8.01
N ILE A 198 -5.73 0.65 -7.56
CA ILE A 198 -6.51 0.15 -6.42
C ILE A 198 -7.75 -0.60 -6.91
N PHE A 199 -7.97 -1.80 -6.37
CA PHE A 199 -9.13 -2.64 -6.60
C PHE A 199 -9.88 -2.90 -5.29
N GLN A 200 -11.02 -2.23 -5.13
CA GLN A 200 -11.99 -2.60 -4.10
C GLN A 200 -12.71 -3.86 -4.56
N LEU A 201 -12.60 -4.93 -3.79
CA LEU A 201 -13.14 -6.23 -4.18
C LEU A 201 -14.66 -6.22 -4.14
N THR A 202 -15.30 -6.62 -5.23
CA THR A 202 -16.77 -6.75 -5.29
C THR A 202 -17.25 -7.98 -4.53
N THR A 203 -16.38 -8.99 -4.41
CA THR A 203 -16.58 -10.18 -3.59
C THR A 203 -15.38 -10.31 -2.64
N PRO A 204 -15.52 -10.00 -1.35
CA PRO A 204 -14.46 -10.21 -0.38
C PRO A 204 -14.00 -11.68 -0.33
N TYR A 205 -12.69 -11.91 -0.13
CA TYR A 205 -12.12 -13.24 -0.07
C TYR A 205 -11.80 -13.66 1.36
N SER A 206 -12.33 -14.82 1.79
CA SER A 206 -12.03 -15.38 3.12
C SER A 206 -10.71 -16.15 3.10
N TYR A 207 -9.65 -15.50 3.54
CA TYR A 207 -8.30 -16.05 3.67
C TYR A 207 -8.17 -16.95 4.90
N LYS A 208 -7.52 -18.10 4.75
CA LYS A 208 -7.41 -19.18 5.77
C LYS A 208 -5.97 -19.47 6.20
N GLY A 209 -5.00 -18.66 5.74
CA GLY A 209 -3.60 -18.76 6.17
C GLY A 209 -2.68 -19.57 5.27
N GLY A 210 -3.10 -19.92 4.06
CA GLY A 210 -2.25 -20.57 3.03
C GLY A 210 -1.39 -19.58 2.24
N ASN A 211 -0.60 -20.07 1.29
CA ASN A 211 0.01 -19.20 0.28
C ASN A 211 -1.10 -18.59 -0.55
N LEU A 212 -1.13 -17.26 -0.62
CA LEU A 212 -2.15 -16.52 -1.36
C LEU A 212 -1.76 -16.44 -2.83
N VAL A 213 -2.63 -16.84 -3.73
CA VAL A 213 -2.43 -16.67 -5.17
C VAL A 213 -3.40 -15.62 -5.71
N ILE A 214 -2.87 -14.69 -6.50
CA ILE A 214 -3.64 -13.66 -7.19
C ILE A 214 -3.41 -13.81 -8.69
N LEU A 215 -4.49 -13.98 -9.44
CA LEU A 215 -4.50 -14.03 -10.90
C LEU A 215 -5.28 -12.83 -11.43
N ILE A 216 -4.66 -12.07 -12.34
CA ILE A 216 -5.24 -10.87 -12.94
C ILE A 216 -5.26 -11.02 -14.44
N LEU A 217 -6.43 -10.83 -15.04
CA LEU A 217 -6.62 -10.68 -16.47
C LEU A 217 -6.96 -9.22 -16.77
N LYS A 218 -6.08 -8.56 -17.54
CA LYS A 218 -6.33 -7.24 -18.12
C LYS A 218 -6.80 -7.42 -19.56
N GLY A 219 -8.00 -6.93 -19.85
CA GLY A 219 -8.51 -6.87 -21.20
C GLY A 219 -7.81 -5.83 -22.07
N ASN A 220 -8.14 -5.79 -23.35
CA ASN A 220 -7.54 -4.86 -24.30
C ASN A 220 -7.98 -3.41 -24.00
N PRO A 221 -7.02 -2.49 -23.69
CA PRO A 221 -7.33 -1.09 -23.42
C PRO A 221 -7.55 -0.25 -24.71
N GLY A 222 -7.50 -0.87 -25.89
CA GLY A 222 -7.65 -0.22 -27.19
C GLY A 222 -6.36 0.41 -27.75
N SER A 223 -5.31 0.48 -26.96
CA SER A 223 -3.95 0.90 -27.36
C SER A 223 -2.92 0.34 -26.39
N THR A 224 -1.67 0.33 -26.81
CA THR A 224 -0.56 -0.21 -26.00
C THR A 224 0.40 0.92 -25.59
N SER A 225 1.11 0.77 -24.48
CA SER A 225 2.12 1.70 -23.99
C SER A 225 3.27 0.99 -23.30
N TYR A 226 4.45 1.54 -23.48
CA TYR A 226 5.66 1.17 -22.74
C TYR A 226 5.93 2.08 -21.53
N ASP A 227 5.06 3.07 -21.29
CA ASP A 227 5.24 4.11 -20.27
C ASP A 227 4.66 3.73 -18.91
N ILE A 228 4.08 2.52 -18.80
CA ILE A 228 3.48 2.03 -17.58
C ILE A 228 4.28 0.84 -17.08
N SER A 229 4.80 0.97 -15.87
CA SER A 229 5.47 -0.09 -15.12
C SER A 229 4.90 -0.17 -13.70
N PHE A 230 4.98 -1.34 -13.11
CA PHE A 230 4.60 -1.57 -11.72
C PHE A 230 5.86 -1.68 -10.86
N LYS A 231 5.75 -1.34 -9.59
CA LYS A 231 6.80 -1.64 -8.63
C LYS A 231 6.79 -3.11 -8.30
N GLY A 232 7.98 -3.66 -8.10
CA GLY A 232 8.14 -5.06 -7.83
C GLY A 232 9.50 -5.43 -7.27
N THR A 233 9.61 -6.69 -6.96
CA THR A 233 10.80 -7.28 -6.35
C THR A 233 11.34 -8.37 -7.27
N TYR A 234 12.67 -8.48 -7.37
CA TYR A 234 13.37 -9.50 -8.12
C TYR A 234 14.01 -10.51 -7.16
N GLY A 235 13.64 -11.77 -7.29
CA GLY A 235 14.38 -12.87 -6.68
C GLY A 235 15.62 -13.25 -7.49
N PHE A 236 16.46 -14.09 -6.93
CA PHE A 236 17.65 -14.61 -7.60
C PHE A 236 17.28 -15.74 -8.57
N TYR A 237 17.53 -15.55 -9.85
CA TYR A 237 17.10 -16.45 -10.93
C TYR A 237 17.50 -17.92 -10.75
N ASP A 238 18.69 -18.18 -10.19
CA ASP A 238 19.23 -19.54 -10.04
C ASP A 238 18.84 -20.24 -8.72
N SER A 239 18.24 -19.51 -7.76
CA SER A 239 18.01 -20.04 -6.41
C SER A 239 16.59 -19.88 -5.88
N ASP A 240 15.86 -18.87 -6.36
CA ASP A 240 14.53 -18.57 -5.84
C ASP A 240 13.44 -19.25 -6.67
N PRO A 241 12.33 -19.67 -6.04
CA PRO A 241 11.18 -20.19 -6.73
C PRO A 241 10.61 -19.21 -7.76
N GLN A 242 10.13 -19.74 -8.88
CA GLN A 242 9.42 -18.94 -9.88
C GLN A 242 7.97 -18.75 -9.45
N ARG A 243 7.76 -17.80 -8.55
CA ARG A 243 6.48 -17.56 -7.87
C ARG A 243 5.46 -16.77 -8.69
N SER A 244 5.87 -16.28 -9.86
CA SER A 244 4.98 -15.56 -10.77
C SER A 244 5.00 -16.15 -12.16
N ARG A 245 3.91 -15.96 -12.87
CA ARG A 245 3.71 -16.27 -14.28
C ARG A 245 3.06 -15.12 -14.97
N PHE A 246 3.38 -14.90 -16.24
CA PHE A 246 2.65 -13.96 -17.07
C PHE A 246 2.56 -14.45 -18.52
N TYR A 247 1.52 -14.02 -19.17
CA TYR A 247 1.36 -14.17 -20.61
C TYR A 247 0.68 -12.92 -21.18
N SER A 248 1.05 -12.56 -22.39
CA SER A 248 0.53 -11.40 -23.10
C SER A 248 0.11 -11.81 -24.49
N ALA A 249 -1.07 -11.40 -24.90
CA ALA A 249 -1.57 -11.61 -26.25
C ALA A 249 -0.70 -10.87 -27.26
N PHE A 250 -0.22 -11.56 -28.28
CA PHE A 250 0.57 -10.97 -29.36
C PHE A 250 -0.26 -10.29 -30.43
N ASP A 251 -1.53 -10.70 -30.53
CA ASP A 251 -2.49 -10.22 -31.50
C ASP A 251 -3.74 -9.69 -30.79
N ASP A 252 -4.27 -8.57 -31.25
CA ASP A 252 -5.48 -7.96 -30.65
C ASP A 252 -6.73 -8.85 -30.75
N SER A 253 -6.69 -9.90 -31.58
CA SER A 253 -7.74 -10.89 -31.70
C SER A 253 -7.59 -12.10 -30.78
N GLU A 254 -6.44 -12.24 -30.11
CA GLU A 254 -6.20 -13.31 -29.16
C GLU A 254 -6.95 -13.01 -27.85
N VAL A 255 -7.79 -13.94 -27.43
CA VAL A 255 -8.52 -13.89 -26.14
C VAL A 255 -7.87 -14.88 -25.19
N LEU A 256 -7.41 -14.38 -24.06
CA LEU A 256 -6.74 -15.21 -23.07
C LEU A 256 -7.74 -15.96 -22.19
N ASP A 257 -7.50 -17.26 -22.00
CA ASP A 257 -8.29 -18.10 -21.09
C ASP A 257 -7.62 -18.16 -19.72
N PRO A 258 -8.24 -17.60 -18.67
CA PRO A 258 -7.66 -17.64 -17.31
C PRO A 258 -7.64 -19.05 -16.71
N ASN A 259 -8.34 -20.03 -17.30
CA ASN A 259 -8.28 -21.43 -16.88
C ASN A 259 -7.15 -22.22 -17.57
N ALA A 260 -6.50 -21.62 -18.56
CA ALA A 260 -5.47 -22.28 -19.35
C ALA A 260 -4.34 -21.30 -19.69
N VAL A 261 -3.74 -20.68 -18.66
CA VAL A 261 -2.62 -19.75 -18.85
C VAL A 261 -1.46 -20.49 -19.50
N PRO A 262 -1.00 -20.05 -20.70
CA PRO A 262 0.03 -20.78 -21.44
C PRO A 262 1.33 -20.91 -20.65
N ILE A 263 1.95 -22.09 -20.70
CA ILE A 263 3.22 -22.38 -20.03
C ILE A 263 4.43 -21.73 -20.74
N GLY A 264 4.26 -21.26 -21.97
CA GLY A 264 5.34 -20.90 -22.89
C GLY A 264 6.17 -19.65 -22.57
N TYR A 265 5.74 -18.80 -21.65
CA TYR A 265 6.50 -17.67 -21.17
C TYR A 265 6.67 -17.70 -19.65
N SER A 266 7.35 -18.74 -19.26
CA SER A 266 8.12 -18.96 -18.04
C SER A 266 7.58 -18.35 -16.75
N GLY A 267 7.61 -19.17 -15.73
CA GLY A 267 7.67 -18.73 -14.36
C GLY A 267 8.73 -17.63 -14.20
N SER A 268 8.54 -16.74 -13.29
CA SER A 268 9.43 -15.63 -12.99
C SER A 268 9.75 -15.58 -11.52
N THR A 269 11.01 -15.32 -11.22
CA THR A 269 11.44 -14.97 -9.86
C THR A 269 11.08 -13.52 -9.48
N MET A 270 10.59 -12.71 -10.45
CA MET A 270 10.01 -11.41 -10.17
C MET A 270 8.58 -11.54 -9.65
N TRP A 271 8.18 -10.65 -8.77
CA TRP A 271 6.77 -10.50 -8.38
C TRP A 271 6.40 -9.03 -8.21
N PRO A 272 5.15 -8.64 -8.52
CA PRO A 272 4.68 -7.29 -8.29
C PRO A 272 4.50 -7.08 -6.79
N ASP A 273 4.94 -5.93 -6.31
CA ASP A 273 4.69 -5.51 -4.95
C ASP A 273 3.20 -5.24 -4.77
N VAL A 274 2.65 -5.76 -3.69
CA VAL A 274 1.22 -5.68 -3.43
C VAL A 274 0.95 -5.08 -2.07
N LYS A 275 -0.13 -4.31 -1.98
CA LYS A 275 -0.73 -3.85 -0.73
C LYS A 275 -2.15 -4.37 -0.66
N MET A 276 -2.50 -4.99 0.43
CA MET A 276 -3.77 -5.67 0.65
C MET A 276 -4.42 -5.17 1.93
N LEU A 277 -5.73 -4.95 1.91
CA LEU A 277 -6.51 -4.65 3.11
C LEU A 277 -7.27 -5.89 3.54
N PHE A 278 -7.01 -6.33 4.76
CA PHE A 278 -7.78 -7.37 5.42
C PHE A 278 -8.63 -6.79 6.54
N THR A 279 -9.85 -7.30 6.71
CA THR A 279 -10.71 -7.11 7.88
C THR A 279 -10.81 -8.42 8.66
N ASP A 280 -11.26 -8.38 9.91
CA ASP A 280 -11.32 -9.55 10.80
C ASP A 280 -9.99 -10.33 10.85
N ALA A 281 -8.88 -9.59 10.73
CA ALA A 281 -7.56 -10.19 10.62
C ALA A 281 -7.11 -10.80 11.94
N SER A 282 -6.69 -12.07 11.88
CA SER A 282 -6.06 -12.77 12.99
C SER A 282 -4.57 -12.94 12.70
N SER A 283 -3.73 -12.12 13.33
CA SER A 283 -2.30 -12.16 13.12
C SER A 283 -1.63 -13.36 13.79
N GLY A 284 -0.68 -13.95 13.08
CA GLY A 284 0.25 -14.96 13.63
C GLY A 284 1.44 -14.35 14.34
N ILE A 285 1.80 -13.10 14.00
CA ILE A 285 2.96 -12.36 14.50
C ILE A 285 2.52 -10.91 14.69
N THR A 286 2.84 -10.32 15.83
CA THR A 286 2.65 -8.88 16.06
C THR A 286 3.72 -8.12 15.27
N LYS A 287 3.40 -7.68 14.05
CA LYS A 287 4.28 -6.82 13.28
C LYS A 287 4.06 -5.38 13.75
N VAL A 288 5.12 -4.76 14.21
CA VAL A 288 5.13 -3.33 14.57
C VAL A 288 4.89 -2.52 13.30
N VAL A 289 3.90 -1.66 13.34
CA VAL A 289 3.49 -0.80 12.23
C VAL A 289 4.55 0.24 11.92
N ASP A 290 4.77 0.47 10.66
CA ASP A 290 5.75 1.37 10.08
C ASP A 290 5.66 2.83 10.59
N ASP A 291 6.84 3.42 10.75
CA ASP A 291 7.09 4.83 11.00
C ASP A 291 6.43 5.73 9.92
N LEU A 292 5.29 6.32 10.25
CA LEU A 292 4.79 7.48 9.52
C LEU A 292 5.53 8.73 10.03
N SER A 293 6.72 8.98 9.51
CA SER A 293 7.45 10.21 9.83
C SER A 293 6.88 11.38 9.06
N VAL A 294 6.09 12.21 9.71
CA VAL A 294 5.70 13.52 9.19
C VAL A 294 6.79 14.53 9.57
N ARG A 295 7.46 15.10 8.58
CA ARG A 295 8.42 16.18 8.80
C ARG A 295 7.72 17.51 8.61
N ILE A 296 7.62 18.28 9.67
CA ILE A 296 7.13 19.65 9.63
C ILE A 296 8.33 20.59 9.55
N TYR A 297 8.34 21.42 8.52
CA TYR A 297 9.28 22.53 8.40
C TYR A 297 8.51 23.80 8.73
N PRO A 298 8.79 24.45 9.89
CA PRO A 298 8.22 25.74 10.20
C PRO A 298 8.79 26.85 9.33
#